data_841bf7eeb518cb48140ecb2a60ab5ac3
#
_entry.id   841bf7eeb518cb48140ecb2a60ab5ac3
#
_cell.length_a   1.000
_cell.length_b   1.000
_cell.length_c   1.000
_cell.angle_alpha   90.00
_cell.angle_beta   90.00
_cell.angle_gamma   90.00
#
_symmetry.space_group_name_H-M   'P 1'
#
loop_
_entity.id
_entity.type
_entity.pdbx_description
1 polymer ?
#
loop_
_entity_poly.entity_id
_entity_poly.type
_entity_poly.pdbx_seq_one_letter_code
_entity_poly.pdbx_strand_id
1 'polypeptide(L)'
;FEFSGACAGCGETPYVKLVTQLFGDRMIIANATGCSSIYGGSAPTCPYTVNEEGHGPAWANSLFEDNAEFGFGMQLGINQRREKLADTVRKLITVEWCQESIKEAGKEWLEKMDDAEGSKEAGKKLLAACEDGTDLTGTPYEAEWLANGKVCKCEACTLAREVIANADMLTKKSFWIFGG
;
A
#
# COMPACT_ATOMS: atom_id res chain seq x y z
N PHE A 1 0.98 -12.71 -12.67
CA PHE A 1 1.89 -13.07 -13.77
C PHE A 1 1.18 -14.06 -14.70
N GLU A 2 0.64 -13.58 -15.81
CA GLU A 2 -0.29 -14.34 -16.65
C GLU A 2 0.42 -15.29 -17.61
N PHE A 3 1.53 -14.85 -18.21
CA PHE A 3 2.27 -15.60 -19.21
C PHE A 3 3.78 -15.39 -19.10
N SER A 4 4.57 -16.31 -19.64
CA SER A 4 6.02 -16.15 -19.74
C SER A 4 6.38 -15.49 -21.06
N GLY A 5 7.00 -14.33 -21.02
CA GLY A 5 7.61 -13.67 -22.18
C GLY A 5 9.09 -14.03 -22.39
N ALA A 6 9.62 -14.95 -21.57
CA ALA A 6 11.02 -15.40 -21.64
C ALA A 6 11.20 -16.56 -22.65
N CYS A 7 12.45 -17.04 -22.76
CA CYS A 7 12.79 -18.18 -23.62
C CYS A 7 12.03 -19.45 -23.24
N ALA A 8 11.77 -20.32 -24.19
CA ALA A 8 11.18 -21.64 -23.94
C ALA A 8 12.06 -22.42 -22.94
N GLY A 9 11.44 -22.94 -21.87
CA GLY A 9 12.16 -23.65 -20.81
C GLY A 9 12.91 -22.76 -19.83
N CYS A 10 12.64 -21.45 -19.79
CA CYS A 10 13.21 -20.56 -18.78
C CYS A 10 12.89 -21.05 -17.36
N GLY A 11 13.91 -21.26 -16.53
CA GLY A 11 13.76 -21.73 -15.17
C GLY A 11 13.31 -20.65 -14.16
N GLU A 12 13.35 -19.36 -14.52
CA GLU A 12 13.01 -18.25 -13.63
C GLU A 12 11.51 -17.97 -13.60
N THR A 13 10.86 -17.93 -14.76
CA THR A 13 9.45 -17.49 -14.87
C THR A 13 8.45 -18.31 -14.07
N PRO A 14 8.60 -19.64 -13.83
CA PRO A 14 7.74 -20.39 -12.93
C PRO A 14 7.78 -19.89 -11.48
N TYR A 15 8.96 -19.50 -10.99
CA TYR A 15 9.12 -18.94 -9.65
C TYR A 15 8.54 -17.53 -9.54
N VAL A 16 8.75 -16.69 -10.56
CA VAL A 16 8.13 -15.37 -10.62
C VAL A 16 6.61 -15.49 -10.58
N LYS A 17 6.05 -16.44 -11.33
CA LYS A 17 4.61 -16.73 -11.33
C LYS A 17 4.12 -17.15 -9.94
N LEU A 18 4.83 -18.09 -9.29
CA LEU A 18 4.47 -18.56 -7.94
C LEU A 18 4.47 -17.42 -6.93
N VAL A 19 5.54 -16.63 -6.93
CA VAL A 19 5.71 -15.50 -6.01
C VAL A 19 4.62 -14.44 -6.22
N THR A 20 4.28 -14.12 -7.46
CA THR A 20 3.20 -13.16 -7.77
C THR A 20 1.82 -13.69 -7.44
N GLN A 21 1.58 -15.00 -7.50
CA GLN A 21 0.33 -15.60 -7.03
C GLN A 21 0.16 -15.50 -5.51
N LEU A 22 1.25 -15.61 -4.76
CA LEU A 22 1.23 -15.56 -3.30
C LEU A 22 1.20 -14.14 -2.72
N PHE A 23 1.85 -13.18 -3.39
CA PHE A 23 2.14 -11.87 -2.81
C PHE A 23 1.82 -10.70 -3.74
N GLY A 24 1.31 -10.96 -4.95
CA GLY A 24 1.16 -9.95 -6.00
C GLY A 24 0.33 -8.74 -5.62
N ASP A 25 -0.67 -8.89 -4.77
CA ASP A 25 -1.56 -7.81 -4.32
C ASP A 25 -0.84 -6.72 -3.51
N ARG A 26 0.30 -7.05 -2.89
CA ARG A 26 1.10 -6.15 -2.05
C ARG A 26 2.58 -6.12 -2.42
N MET A 27 2.94 -6.69 -3.57
CA MET A 27 4.32 -6.90 -4.00
C MET A 27 4.88 -5.65 -4.67
N ILE A 28 6.13 -5.34 -4.33
CA ILE A 28 6.94 -4.34 -5.01
C ILE A 28 8.17 -5.04 -5.56
N ILE A 29 8.39 -4.92 -6.87
CA ILE A 29 9.50 -5.52 -7.58
C ILE A 29 10.53 -4.44 -7.87
N ALA A 30 11.73 -4.58 -7.29
CA ALA A 30 12.91 -3.82 -7.70
C ALA A 30 13.71 -4.69 -8.67
N ASN A 31 13.89 -4.22 -9.87
CA ASN A 31 14.55 -4.94 -10.95
C ASN A 31 15.77 -4.20 -11.46
N ALA A 32 16.68 -4.89 -12.12
CA ALA A 32 17.81 -4.32 -12.84
C ALA A 32 17.76 -4.68 -14.32
N THR A 33 18.62 -4.09 -15.12
CA THR A 33 18.73 -4.41 -16.56
C THR A 33 19.12 -5.86 -16.75
N GLY A 34 18.31 -6.61 -17.51
CA GLY A 34 18.51 -8.04 -17.78
C GLY A 34 17.26 -8.70 -18.35
N CYS A 35 17.21 -10.04 -18.35
CA CYS A 35 16.07 -10.78 -18.89
C CYS A 35 14.76 -10.42 -18.19
N SER A 36 14.76 -10.31 -16.88
CA SER A 36 13.57 -9.99 -16.09
C SER A 36 13.05 -8.57 -16.35
N SER A 37 13.91 -7.62 -16.71
CA SER A 37 13.49 -6.29 -17.15
C SER A 37 12.85 -6.32 -18.54
N ILE A 38 13.37 -7.17 -19.43
CA ILE A 38 12.87 -7.30 -20.80
C ILE A 38 11.46 -7.90 -20.78
N TYR A 39 11.28 -9.11 -20.24
CA TYR A 39 9.98 -9.77 -20.23
C TYR A 39 8.99 -9.18 -19.23
N GLY A 40 9.47 -8.48 -18.18
CA GLY A 40 8.64 -7.93 -17.12
C GLY A 40 8.08 -6.54 -17.37
N GLY A 41 8.78 -5.69 -18.12
CA GLY A 41 8.36 -4.30 -18.31
C GLY A 41 8.77 -3.64 -19.61
N SER A 42 9.88 -4.06 -20.24
CA SER A 42 10.39 -3.43 -21.47
C SER A 42 9.83 -4.03 -22.76
N ALA A 43 9.31 -5.26 -22.71
CA ALA A 43 8.61 -5.86 -23.83
C ALA A 43 7.25 -5.19 -24.08
N PRO A 44 6.70 -5.20 -25.31
CA PRO A 44 5.43 -4.56 -25.60
C PRO A 44 4.25 -5.16 -24.83
N THR A 45 4.38 -6.36 -24.29
CA THR A 45 3.38 -7.04 -23.46
C THR A 45 3.92 -7.29 -22.07
N CYS A 46 3.33 -6.64 -21.06
CA CYS A 46 3.68 -6.86 -19.67
C CYS A 46 2.91 -8.07 -19.11
N PRO A 47 3.59 -9.08 -18.50
CA PRO A 47 2.92 -10.26 -17.97
C PRO A 47 2.27 -10.03 -16.59
N TYR A 48 2.59 -8.95 -15.92
CA TYR A 48 2.00 -8.63 -14.63
C TYR A 48 0.61 -8.04 -14.80
N THR A 49 -0.31 -8.47 -13.97
CA THR A 49 -1.70 -8.04 -13.97
C THR A 49 -2.19 -7.78 -12.55
N VAL A 50 -3.44 -7.38 -12.43
CA VAL A 50 -4.11 -7.14 -11.15
C VAL A 50 -5.09 -8.27 -10.84
N ASN A 51 -5.44 -8.43 -9.56
CA ASN A 51 -6.49 -9.33 -9.11
C ASN A 51 -7.89 -8.72 -9.31
N GLU A 52 -8.94 -9.43 -8.90
CA GLU A 52 -10.32 -8.96 -9.00
C GLU A 52 -10.60 -7.66 -8.22
N GLU A 53 -9.81 -7.39 -7.18
CA GLU A 53 -9.88 -6.15 -6.39
C GLU A 53 -9.11 -4.98 -7.03
N GLY A 54 -8.46 -5.18 -8.19
CA GLY A 54 -7.66 -4.17 -8.89
C GLY A 54 -6.23 -3.99 -8.31
N HIS A 55 -5.76 -4.90 -7.47
CA HIS A 55 -4.43 -4.85 -6.88
C HIS A 55 -3.46 -5.80 -7.58
N GLY A 56 -2.23 -5.33 -7.81
CA GLY A 56 -1.17 -6.13 -8.45
C GLY A 56 0.23 -5.58 -8.12
N PRO A 57 1.28 -6.23 -8.62
CA PRO A 57 2.65 -5.82 -8.36
C PRO A 57 2.94 -4.40 -8.85
N ALA A 58 3.62 -3.61 -8.02
CA ALA A 58 4.31 -2.41 -8.47
C ALA A 58 5.71 -2.82 -8.98
N TRP A 59 6.07 -2.41 -10.19
CA TRP A 59 7.32 -2.78 -10.82
C TRP A 59 8.17 -1.54 -11.13
N ALA A 60 9.44 -1.59 -10.76
CA ALA A 60 10.41 -0.54 -11.06
C ALA A 60 11.73 -1.16 -11.46
N ASN A 61 12.44 -0.50 -12.39
CA ASN A 61 13.74 -0.94 -12.91
C ASN A 61 14.82 0.08 -12.66
N SER A 62 15.97 -0.36 -12.14
CA SER A 62 17.19 0.42 -12.18
C SER A 62 17.78 0.41 -13.60
N LEU A 63 18.40 1.51 -13.98
CA LEU A 63 19.15 1.60 -15.25
C LEU A 63 20.52 0.91 -15.17
N PHE A 64 20.95 0.55 -13.96
CA PHE A 64 22.22 -0.08 -13.67
C PHE A 64 22.00 -1.46 -13.08
N GLU A 65 23.06 -2.25 -12.96
CA GLU A 65 23.04 -3.59 -12.34
C GLU A 65 23.11 -3.51 -10.80
N ASP A 66 22.40 -2.56 -10.19
CA ASP A 66 22.39 -2.26 -8.76
C ASP A 66 21.04 -2.56 -8.10
N ASN A 67 20.38 -3.63 -8.52
CA ASN A 67 19.04 -3.97 -8.06
C ASN A 67 18.92 -4.20 -6.55
N ALA A 68 19.97 -4.69 -5.90
CA ALA A 68 20.00 -4.91 -4.46
C ALA A 68 19.93 -3.58 -3.67
N GLU A 69 20.77 -2.62 -4.03
CA GLU A 69 20.83 -1.28 -3.44
C GLU A 69 19.55 -0.50 -3.75
N PHE A 70 19.05 -0.60 -4.98
CA PHE A 70 17.79 0.01 -5.41
C PHE A 70 16.61 -0.55 -4.60
N GLY A 71 16.49 -1.87 -4.49
CA GLY A 71 15.44 -2.53 -3.70
C GLY A 71 15.55 -2.19 -2.22
N PHE A 72 16.76 -2.12 -1.67
CA PHE A 72 16.98 -1.72 -0.29
C PHE A 72 16.54 -0.27 -0.04
N GLY A 73 16.89 0.65 -0.93
CA GLY A 73 16.45 2.04 -0.86
C GLY A 73 14.92 2.19 -0.90
N MET A 74 14.25 1.44 -1.78
CA MET A 74 12.79 1.40 -1.83
C MET A 74 12.18 0.85 -0.53
N GLN A 75 12.76 -0.23 0.03
CA GLN A 75 12.32 -0.80 1.31
C GLN A 75 12.44 0.20 2.45
N LEU A 76 13.55 0.93 2.53
CA LEU A 76 13.74 1.98 3.54
C LEU A 76 12.70 3.10 3.40
N GLY A 77 12.45 3.55 2.18
CA GLY A 77 11.45 4.58 1.91
C GLY A 77 10.03 4.15 2.30
N ILE A 78 9.65 2.90 1.99
CA ILE A 78 8.35 2.33 2.39
C ILE A 78 8.25 2.20 3.91
N ASN A 79 9.29 1.70 4.58
CA ASN A 79 9.29 1.59 6.04
C ASN A 79 9.15 2.96 6.71
N GLN A 80 9.84 3.98 6.22
CA GLN A 80 9.72 5.34 6.73
C GLN A 80 8.30 5.91 6.54
N ARG A 81 7.69 5.71 5.37
CA ARG A 81 6.29 6.13 5.13
C ARG A 81 5.32 5.41 6.07
N ARG A 82 5.50 4.10 6.29
CA ARG A 82 4.67 3.34 7.23
C ARG A 82 4.82 3.83 8.66
N GLU A 83 6.04 4.08 9.12
CA GLU A 83 6.26 4.58 10.47
C GLU A 83 5.65 5.98 10.67
N LYS A 84 5.80 6.87 9.68
CA LYS A 84 5.12 8.17 9.70
C LYS A 84 3.59 8.02 9.79
N LEU A 85 3.01 7.07 9.04
CA LEU A 85 1.58 6.78 9.13
C LEU A 85 1.21 6.24 10.51
N ALA A 86 2.02 5.36 11.10
CA ALA A 86 1.81 4.85 12.45
C ALA A 86 1.82 5.98 13.49
N ASP A 87 2.72 6.95 13.35
CA ASP A 87 2.73 8.14 14.20
C ASP A 87 1.47 9.00 14.03
N THR A 88 0.98 9.14 12.80
CA THR A 88 -0.30 9.81 12.54
C THR A 88 -1.46 9.09 13.22
N VAL A 89 -1.52 7.75 13.13
CA VAL A 89 -2.56 6.94 13.79
C VAL A 89 -2.42 7.01 15.31
N ARG A 90 -1.20 6.95 15.89
CA ARG A 90 -0.96 7.13 17.32
C ARG A 90 -1.50 8.46 17.82
N LYS A 91 -1.28 9.56 17.10
CA LYS A 91 -1.84 10.87 17.42
C LYS A 91 -3.37 10.87 17.30
N LEU A 92 -3.91 10.32 16.22
CA LEU A 92 -5.36 10.29 15.95
C LEU A 92 -6.13 9.61 17.09
N ILE A 93 -5.66 8.48 17.60
CA ILE A 93 -6.32 7.75 18.69
C ILE A 93 -6.25 8.46 20.04
N THR A 94 -5.34 9.44 20.22
CA THR A 94 -5.24 10.24 21.45
C THR A 94 -6.12 11.49 21.44
N VAL A 95 -6.68 11.88 20.31
CA VAL A 95 -7.60 13.02 20.21
C VAL A 95 -8.88 12.71 21.00
N GLU A 96 -9.25 13.57 21.94
CA GLU A 96 -10.36 13.34 22.88
C GLU A 96 -11.71 13.12 22.16
N TRP A 97 -12.01 13.95 21.17
CA TRP A 97 -13.26 13.91 20.39
C TRP A 97 -13.18 13.04 19.12
N CYS A 98 -12.13 12.22 18.97
CA CYS A 98 -12.08 11.23 17.91
C CYS A 98 -13.12 10.13 18.16
N GLN A 99 -13.82 9.69 17.11
CA GLN A 99 -14.83 8.64 17.22
C GLN A 99 -14.21 7.33 17.73
N GLU A 100 -14.95 6.63 18.61
CA GLU A 100 -14.44 5.39 19.23
C GLU A 100 -14.15 4.30 18.20
N SER A 101 -14.95 4.20 17.14
CA SER A 101 -14.70 3.29 16.02
C SER A 101 -13.32 3.48 15.37
N ILE A 102 -12.89 4.73 15.20
CA ILE A 102 -11.56 5.05 14.67
C ILE A 102 -10.47 4.68 15.67
N LYS A 103 -10.70 4.95 16.97
CA LYS A 103 -9.73 4.62 18.03
C LYS A 103 -9.51 3.12 18.13
N GLU A 104 -10.58 2.32 18.09
CA GLU A 104 -10.49 0.86 18.16
C GLU A 104 -9.79 0.29 16.91
N ALA A 105 -10.21 0.72 15.72
CA ALA A 105 -9.58 0.28 14.47
C ALA A 105 -8.11 0.70 14.37
N GLY A 106 -7.78 1.89 14.86
CA GLY A 106 -6.40 2.39 14.90
C GLY A 106 -5.51 1.57 15.84
N LYS A 107 -6.00 1.20 17.01
CA LYS A 107 -5.28 0.31 17.95
C LYS A 107 -5.07 -1.07 17.33
N GLU A 108 -6.13 -1.67 16.75
CA GLU A 108 -6.03 -2.98 16.08
C GLU A 108 -4.98 -2.95 14.97
N TRP A 109 -4.96 -1.87 14.16
CA TRP A 109 -3.98 -1.75 13.09
C TRP A 109 -2.55 -1.61 13.60
N LEU A 110 -2.31 -0.79 14.64
CA LEU A 110 -0.99 -0.63 15.24
C LEU A 110 -0.44 -1.93 15.82
N GLU A 111 -1.29 -2.78 16.39
CA GLU A 111 -0.90 -4.09 16.92
C GLU A 111 -0.54 -5.08 15.81
N LYS A 112 -1.22 -4.99 14.66
CA LYS A 112 -1.07 -5.93 13.54
C LYS A 112 -0.20 -5.39 12.40
N MET A 113 0.36 -4.21 12.52
CA MET A 113 1.05 -3.56 11.39
C MET A 113 2.23 -4.35 10.83
N ASP A 114 2.86 -5.21 11.62
CA ASP A 114 3.99 -6.03 11.20
C ASP A 114 3.58 -7.38 10.60
N ASP A 115 2.34 -7.80 10.78
CA ASP A 115 1.77 -8.97 10.11
C ASP A 115 1.18 -8.57 8.74
N ALA A 116 1.51 -9.31 7.69
CA ALA A 116 1.11 -8.99 6.32
C ALA A 116 -0.41 -9.09 6.11
N GLU A 117 -1.02 -10.20 6.55
CA GLU A 117 -2.47 -10.42 6.40
C GLU A 117 -3.25 -9.61 7.44
N GLY A 118 -2.81 -9.63 8.69
CA GLY A 118 -3.44 -8.86 9.77
C GLY A 118 -3.44 -7.37 9.50
N SER A 119 -2.35 -6.82 8.92
CA SER A 119 -2.31 -5.40 8.55
C SER A 119 -3.26 -5.05 7.40
N LYS A 120 -3.48 -5.98 6.46
CA LYS A 120 -4.43 -5.78 5.34
C LYS A 120 -5.86 -5.66 5.86
N GLU A 121 -6.28 -6.59 6.73
CA GLU A 121 -7.64 -6.59 7.29
C GLU A 121 -7.87 -5.41 8.24
N ALA A 122 -6.96 -5.20 9.18
CA ALA A 122 -7.06 -4.07 10.12
C ALA A 122 -6.96 -2.72 9.40
N GLY A 123 -6.15 -2.63 8.33
CA GLY A 123 -6.05 -1.45 7.49
C GLY A 123 -7.33 -1.12 6.75
N LYS A 124 -8.04 -2.12 6.20
CA LYS A 124 -9.37 -1.93 5.58
C LYS A 124 -10.39 -1.39 6.60
N LYS A 125 -10.39 -1.92 7.83
CA LYS A 125 -11.27 -1.45 8.90
C LYS A 125 -10.96 0.00 9.29
N LEU A 126 -9.69 0.32 9.48
CA LEU A 126 -9.27 1.68 9.83
C LEU A 126 -9.61 2.68 8.72
N LEU A 127 -9.39 2.31 7.46
CA LEU A 127 -9.75 3.15 6.32
C LEU A 127 -11.24 3.46 6.30
N ALA A 128 -12.09 2.42 6.38
CA ALA A 128 -13.55 2.58 6.42
C ALA A 128 -14.00 3.45 7.60
N ALA A 129 -13.44 3.23 8.81
CA ALA A 129 -13.77 4.05 9.97
C ALA A 129 -13.36 5.52 9.80
N CYS A 130 -12.22 5.79 9.15
CA CYS A 130 -11.79 7.16 8.86
C CYS A 130 -12.66 7.83 7.77
N GLU A 131 -13.08 7.10 6.75
CA GLU A 131 -13.99 7.59 5.71
C GLU A 131 -15.35 7.95 6.31
N ASP A 132 -15.96 7.04 7.06
CA ASP A 132 -17.23 7.28 7.77
C ASP A 132 -17.11 8.46 8.76
N GLY A 133 -16.01 8.52 9.50
CA GLY A 133 -15.79 9.57 10.50
C GLY A 133 -15.50 10.96 9.94
N THR A 134 -15.14 11.06 8.68
CA THR A 134 -14.94 12.33 7.96
C THR A 134 -16.15 12.76 7.13
N ASP A 135 -17.12 11.88 6.91
CA ASP A 135 -18.41 12.21 6.28
C ASP A 135 -19.37 12.79 7.32
N LEU A 136 -19.69 14.08 7.18
CA LEU A 136 -20.58 14.78 8.08
C LEU A 136 -22.01 14.89 7.55
N THR A 137 -22.38 14.12 6.53
CA THR A 137 -23.73 14.08 5.99
C THR A 137 -24.75 13.66 7.07
N GLY A 138 -25.83 14.40 7.19
CA GLY A 138 -26.89 14.16 8.19
C GLY A 138 -26.52 14.58 9.62
N THR A 139 -25.36 15.19 9.84
CA THR A 139 -24.97 15.75 11.15
C THR A 139 -25.35 17.22 11.28
N PRO A 140 -25.43 17.79 12.50
CA PRO A 140 -25.66 19.22 12.71
C PRO A 140 -24.61 20.14 12.05
N TYR A 141 -23.45 19.60 11.68
CA TYR A 141 -22.32 20.31 11.08
C TYR A 141 -22.29 20.22 9.55
N GLU A 142 -23.25 19.53 8.93
CA GLU A 142 -23.29 19.31 7.47
C GLU A 142 -23.28 20.62 6.68
N ALA A 143 -24.04 21.62 7.10
CA ALA A 143 -24.14 22.89 6.38
C ALA A 143 -22.79 23.64 6.33
N GLU A 144 -22.07 23.69 7.45
CA GLU A 144 -20.73 24.29 7.53
C GLU A 144 -19.71 23.46 6.74
N TRP A 145 -19.78 22.14 6.83
CA TRP A 145 -18.93 21.21 6.12
C TRP A 145 -19.08 21.34 4.60
N LEU A 146 -20.33 21.46 4.09
CA LEU A 146 -20.61 21.71 2.68
C LEU A 146 -20.09 23.09 2.23
N ALA A 147 -20.28 24.12 3.04
CA ALA A 147 -19.77 25.48 2.76
C ALA A 147 -18.23 25.51 2.69
N ASN A 148 -17.55 24.65 3.43
CA ASN A 148 -16.11 24.48 3.42
C ASN A 148 -15.60 23.44 2.39
N GLY A 149 -16.40 23.12 1.36
CA GLY A 149 -16.01 22.18 0.30
C GLY A 149 -15.84 20.73 0.80
N LYS A 150 -16.70 20.32 1.73
CA LYS A 150 -16.67 19.01 2.38
C LYS A 150 -15.41 18.74 3.21
N VAL A 151 -14.82 19.77 3.82
CA VAL A 151 -13.62 19.68 4.64
C VAL A 151 -13.89 20.16 6.05
N CYS A 152 -13.82 19.27 7.03
CA CYS A 152 -13.71 19.61 8.45
C CYS A 152 -12.23 19.90 8.80
N LYS A 153 -11.97 21.00 9.51
CA LYS A 153 -10.62 21.45 9.89
C LYS A 153 -10.22 21.05 11.32
N CYS A 154 -11.07 20.28 12.03
CA CYS A 154 -10.71 19.79 13.35
C CYS A 154 -9.51 18.81 13.26
N GLU A 155 -8.79 18.66 14.36
CA GLU A 155 -7.58 17.84 14.42
C GLU A 155 -7.87 16.38 14.06
N ALA A 156 -8.93 15.77 14.59
CA ALA A 156 -9.32 14.40 14.30
C ALA A 156 -9.58 14.18 12.79
N CYS A 157 -10.41 15.02 12.16
CA CYS A 157 -10.68 14.91 10.74
C CYS A 157 -9.45 15.19 9.86
N THR A 158 -8.53 16.04 10.32
CA THR A 158 -7.30 16.32 9.59
C THR A 158 -6.37 15.11 9.60
N LEU A 159 -6.19 14.49 10.75
CA LEU A 159 -5.39 13.26 10.88
C LEU A 159 -6.06 12.08 10.17
N ALA A 160 -7.39 11.92 10.27
CA ALA A 160 -8.12 10.88 9.54
C ALA A 160 -7.95 10.99 8.01
N ARG A 161 -8.01 12.20 7.46
CA ARG A 161 -7.72 12.41 6.03
C ARG A 161 -6.27 12.12 5.66
N GLU A 162 -5.31 12.36 6.55
CA GLU A 162 -3.92 11.95 6.33
C GLU A 162 -3.80 10.41 6.27
N VAL A 163 -4.55 9.69 7.09
CA VAL A 163 -4.64 8.22 7.01
C VAL A 163 -5.24 7.78 5.67
N ILE A 164 -6.36 8.37 5.25
CA ILE A 164 -7.01 8.08 3.96
C ILE A 164 -6.06 8.36 2.79
N ALA A 165 -5.34 9.49 2.81
CA ALA A 165 -4.38 9.86 1.77
C ALA A 165 -3.17 8.91 1.66
N ASN A 166 -2.89 8.12 2.69
CA ASN A 166 -1.83 7.12 2.74
C ASN A 166 -2.38 5.69 2.86
N ALA A 167 -3.58 5.43 2.36
CA ALA A 167 -4.24 4.13 2.44
C ALA A 167 -3.40 2.98 1.85
N ASP A 168 -2.57 3.27 0.83
CA ASP A 168 -1.63 2.33 0.23
C ASP A 168 -0.55 1.82 1.21
N MET A 169 -0.31 2.53 2.31
CA MET A 169 0.65 2.14 3.36
C MET A 169 0.03 1.34 4.50
N LEU A 170 -1.29 1.22 4.57
CA LEU A 170 -1.97 0.46 5.62
C LEU A 170 -1.67 -1.04 5.54
N THR A 171 -1.51 -1.57 4.34
CA THR A 171 -1.08 -2.96 4.12
C THR A 171 0.44 -3.07 4.11
N LYS A 172 0.99 -4.03 4.84
CA LYS A 172 2.44 -4.32 4.81
C LYS A 172 2.85 -4.80 3.42
N LYS A 173 3.80 -4.12 2.81
CA LYS A 173 4.32 -4.47 1.48
C LYS A 173 5.28 -5.65 1.55
N SER A 174 5.25 -6.50 0.53
CA SER A 174 6.24 -7.56 0.29
C SER A 174 7.24 -7.10 -0.76
N PHE A 175 8.53 -7.27 -0.49
CA PHE A 175 9.60 -6.86 -1.40
C PHE A 175 10.25 -8.06 -2.08
N TRP A 176 10.48 -7.92 -3.38
CA TRP A 176 11.23 -8.87 -4.20
C TRP A 176 12.27 -8.14 -5.04
N ILE A 177 13.48 -8.69 -5.05
CA ILE A 177 14.62 -8.16 -5.79
C ILE A 177 15.03 -9.22 -6.80
N PHE A 178 14.92 -8.88 -8.08
CA PHE A 178 15.35 -9.75 -9.17
C PHE A 178 16.68 -9.25 -9.74
N GLY A 179 17.62 -10.17 -9.92
CA GLY A 179 18.85 -9.92 -10.66
C GLY A 179 18.62 -9.82 -12.16
N GLY A 180 19.52 -9.16 -12.86
CA GLY A 180 19.64 -9.15 -14.31
C GLY A 180 20.52 -10.32 -14.79
#